data_3b5c7aa936f7a621b8949ae89e354e74
#
_entry.id   3b5c7aa936f7a621b8949ae89e354e74
#
_cell.length_a   1.000
_cell.length_b   1.000
_cell.length_c   1.000
_cell.angle_alpha   90.00
_cell.angle_beta   90.00
_cell.angle_gamma   90.00
#
_symmetry.space_group_name_H-M   'P 1'
#
loop_
_entity.id
_entity.type
_entity.pdbx_description
1 polymer ?
#
loop_
_entity_poly.entity_id
_entity_poly.type
_entity_poly.pdbx_seq_one_letter_code
_entity_poly.pdbx_strand_id
1 'polypeptide(L)'
;MANNAKMSVTQLTLLTALNMMGSGIIMLPTKLAQVGTFSIVSWLVTATGSTALAYTFAKCGMLSRNKAGMGGYAEYAFGKSGSFMANYTYCVSLLIANIAIAISAVGYGIALLGIQLSPVETCVATIGVLWICTVLNFKGASITGALSSISAWGVILPIGFLSFFGWYWFSPELYINSWNPHHIPTFDAISSSIAMTLWAFLGLESACANSESVDNPEKNVPKAVMCATLGVAVIYILSTNVAAGIVNNDALVKSTAPFGLVFSTIFDGTAGKIVMAMMVLSCSGSLLSWQFTIARVFKASADDGYFPHWFSKVTKDDAPVVGMLIIVCIQTLMALMTISPSLYKQFNTLVNLAVVTNIMPYILSMAAVFVMVKVEHVNPSHAKVIKCMAFIGAIYSFYALYASGFSAMTYGSLVTFAGWTLYAFAAERMVKA
;
A
#
# COMPACT_ATOMS: atom_id res chain seq x y z
N MET A 1 -6.41 2.20 35.79
CA MET A 1 -5.29 2.38 34.84
C MET A 1 -5.19 1.09 34.06
N ALA A 2 -5.65 1.06 32.82
CA ALA A 2 -5.48 -0.11 31.98
C ALA A 2 -3.99 -0.31 31.74
N ASN A 3 -3.50 -1.50 32.11
CA ASN A 3 -2.13 -1.91 31.86
C ASN A 3 -2.02 -2.10 30.32
N ASN A 4 -1.63 -1.05 29.59
CA ASN A 4 -1.39 -1.14 28.16
C ASN A 4 -0.14 -1.99 27.96
N ALA A 5 -0.34 -3.31 27.87
CA ALA A 5 0.73 -4.24 27.53
C ALA A 5 1.31 -3.83 26.18
N LYS A 6 2.61 -3.56 26.14
CA LYS A 6 3.32 -3.19 24.90
C LYS A 6 3.36 -4.38 23.95
N MET A 7 3.34 -4.08 22.65
CA MET A 7 3.38 -5.09 21.60
C MET A 7 4.71 -5.84 21.57
N SER A 8 4.64 -7.15 21.42
CA SER A 8 5.82 -8.01 21.16
C SER A 8 6.29 -7.86 19.70
N VAL A 9 7.51 -8.31 19.43
CA VAL A 9 8.07 -8.37 18.06
C VAL A 9 7.14 -9.15 17.12
N THR A 10 6.61 -10.28 17.58
CA THR A 10 5.70 -11.11 16.76
C THR A 10 4.41 -10.39 16.41
N GLN A 11 3.79 -9.72 17.39
CA GLN A 11 2.57 -8.94 17.15
C GLN A 11 2.81 -7.81 16.16
N LEU A 12 3.91 -7.06 16.29
CA LEU A 12 4.26 -5.99 15.35
C LEU A 12 4.58 -6.55 13.97
N THR A 13 5.28 -7.68 13.88
CA THR A 13 5.56 -8.36 12.61
C THR A 13 4.27 -8.74 11.87
N LEU A 14 3.33 -9.37 12.58
CA LEU A 14 2.04 -9.75 12.02
C LEU A 14 1.23 -8.54 11.59
N LEU A 15 1.16 -7.50 12.43
CA LEU A 15 0.45 -6.27 12.10
C LEU A 15 1.01 -5.60 10.82
N THR A 16 2.33 -5.53 10.71
CA THR A 16 3.00 -4.96 9.53
C THR A 16 2.75 -5.80 8.29
N ALA A 17 2.85 -7.14 8.41
CA ALA A 17 2.54 -8.05 7.32
C ALA A 17 1.08 -7.90 6.84
N LEU A 18 0.13 -7.80 7.77
CA LEU A 18 -1.29 -7.60 7.46
C LEU A 18 -1.55 -6.27 6.72
N ASN A 19 -0.87 -5.21 7.11
CA ASN A 19 -0.99 -3.91 6.46
C ASN A 19 -0.48 -3.94 5.00
N MET A 20 0.53 -4.75 4.70
CA MET A 20 1.00 -4.99 3.33
C MET A 20 0.10 -5.96 2.56
N MET A 21 -0.31 -7.08 3.18
CA MET A 21 -1.05 -8.17 2.51
C MET A 21 -2.51 -7.84 2.19
N GLY A 22 -3.05 -6.70 2.57
CA GLY A 22 -4.44 -6.32 2.33
C GLY A 22 -4.84 -6.42 0.84
N SER A 23 -5.06 -5.30 0.21
CA SER A 23 -5.43 -5.25 -1.22
C SER A 23 -4.25 -5.43 -2.18
N GLY A 24 -3.01 -5.30 -1.69
CA GLY A 24 -1.82 -5.26 -2.52
C GLY A 24 -1.62 -6.50 -3.38
N ILE A 25 -1.77 -7.69 -2.79
CA ILE A 25 -1.54 -8.97 -3.47
C ILE A 25 -2.69 -9.39 -4.41
N ILE A 26 -3.91 -8.94 -4.13
CA ILE A 26 -5.15 -9.56 -4.64
C ILE A 26 -5.26 -9.51 -6.17
N MET A 27 -4.81 -8.44 -6.82
CA MET A 27 -4.82 -8.28 -8.28
C MET A 27 -3.49 -8.58 -8.97
N LEU A 28 -2.46 -8.93 -8.20
CA LEU A 28 -1.11 -9.15 -8.73
C LEU A 28 -1.01 -10.24 -9.80
N PRO A 29 -1.63 -11.43 -9.65
CA PRO A 29 -1.47 -12.46 -10.68
C PRO A 29 -1.95 -12.00 -12.06
N THR A 30 -3.05 -11.23 -12.14
CA THR A 30 -3.54 -10.65 -13.42
C THR A 30 -2.54 -9.66 -14.01
N LYS A 31 -1.94 -8.81 -13.18
CA LYS A 31 -0.95 -7.82 -13.65
C LYS A 31 0.34 -8.49 -14.12
N LEU A 32 0.86 -9.42 -13.33
CA LEU A 32 2.11 -10.11 -13.64
C LEU A 32 1.97 -11.02 -14.87
N ALA A 33 0.79 -11.59 -15.09
CA ALA A 33 0.50 -12.39 -16.28
C ALA A 33 0.67 -11.61 -17.60
N GLN A 34 0.54 -10.27 -17.59
CA GLN A 34 0.79 -9.44 -18.78
C GLN A 34 2.26 -9.47 -19.22
N VAL A 35 3.17 -9.67 -18.28
CA VAL A 35 4.60 -9.83 -18.51
C VAL A 35 4.94 -11.31 -18.69
N GLY A 36 4.15 -12.17 -18.08
CA GLY A 36 4.41 -13.59 -17.96
C GLY A 36 5.20 -13.94 -16.71
N THR A 37 5.68 -15.18 -16.62
CA THR A 37 6.42 -15.68 -15.46
C THR A 37 7.81 -15.05 -15.33
N PHE A 38 8.30 -14.37 -16.36
CA PHE A 38 9.49 -13.51 -16.28
C PHE A 38 9.37 -12.41 -15.21
N SER A 39 8.16 -12.07 -14.79
CA SER A 39 7.88 -11.15 -13.69
C SER A 39 8.51 -11.55 -12.35
N ILE A 40 9.01 -12.79 -12.21
CA ILE A 40 9.82 -13.20 -11.04
C ILE A 40 11.05 -12.30 -10.86
N VAL A 41 11.64 -11.80 -11.95
CA VAL A 41 12.77 -10.87 -11.89
C VAL A 41 12.35 -9.54 -11.26
N SER A 42 11.16 -9.02 -11.60
CA SER A 42 10.59 -7.82 -10.98
C SER A 42 10.37 -8.01 -9.48
N TRP A 43 9.97 -9.21 -9.05
CA TRP A 43 9.86 -9.54 -7.63
C TRP A 43 11.20 -9.48 -6.91
N LEU A 44 12.28 -9.99 -7.49
CA LEU A 44 13.62 -9.93 -6.89
C LEU A 44 14.10 -8.48 -6.74
N VAL A 45 13.88 -7.65 -7.76
CA VAL A 45 14.19 -6.22 -7.71
C VAL A 45 13.37 -5.53 -6.62
N THR A 46 12.05 -5.76 -6.60
CA THR A 46 11.15 -5.15 -5.61
C THR A 46 11.46 -5.64 -4.18
N ALA A 47 11.68 -6.92 -3.98
CA ALA A 47 12.00 -7.47 -2.65
C ALA A 47 13.29 -6.83 -2.10
N THR A 48 14.32 -6.66 -2.94
CA THR A 48 15.57 -6.00 -2.56
C THR A 48 15.33 -4.53 -2.22
N GLY A 49 14.64 -3.79 -3.09
CA GLY A 49 14.35 -2.38 -2.88
C GLY A 49 13.44 -2.12 -1.68
N SER A 50 12.35 -2.89 -1.55
CA SER A 50 11.42 -2.76 -0.41
C SER A 50 12.06 -3.15 0.91
N THR A 51 12.99 -4.13 0.93
CA THR A 51 13.77 -4.47 2.12
C THR A 51 14.68 -3.30 2.54
N ALA A 52 15.32 -2.64 1.58
CA ALA A 52 16.15 -1.46 1.85
C ALA A 52 15.32 -0.27 2.38
N LEU A 53 14.14 -0.04 1.79
CA LEU A 53 13.17 0.95 2.26
C LEU A 53 12.72 0.64 3.69
N ALA A 54 12.27 -0.59 3.93
CA ALA A 54 11.77 -1.05 5.23
C ALA A 54 12.82 -0.88 6.33
N TYR A 55 14.06 -1.29 6.07
CA TYR A 55 15.17 -1.09 7.01
C TYR A 55 15.40 0.39 7.32
N THR A 56 15.42 1.22 6.29
CA THR A 56 15.65 2.66 6.45
C THR A 56 14.51 3.33 7.22
N PHE A 57 13.25 3.02 6.90
CA PHE A 57 12.10 3.54 7.64
C PHE A 57 12.12 3.10 9.11
N ALA A 58 12.46 1.85 9.39
CA ALA A 58 12.61 1.37 10.75
C ALA A 58 13.66 2.18 11.51
N LYS A 59 14.78 2.53 10.86
CA LYS A 59 15.81 3.39 11.46
C LYS A 59 15.36 4.84 11.60
N CYS A 60 14.67 5.40 10.61
CA CYS A 60 14.07 6.73 10.75
C CYS A 60 13.11 6.81 11.93
N GLY A 61 12.21 5.82 12.08
CA GLY A 61 11.25 5.78 13.20
C GLY A 61 11.92 5.71 14.57
N MET A 62 13.08 5.04 14.67
CA MET A 62 13.87 4.95 15.90
C MET A 62 14.63 6.24 16.22
N LEU A 63 15.17 6.90 15.21
CA LEU A 63 16.00 8.09 15.35
C LEU A 63 15.16 9.36 15.47
N SER A 64 13.92 9.35 14.97
CA SER A 64 13.07 10.52 14.96
C SER A 64 12.53 10.84 16.35
N ARG A 65 12.74 12.07 16.80
CA ARG A 65 12.07 12.66 17.97
C ARG A 65 10.70 13.23 17.62
N ASN A 66 10.44 13.46 16.33
CA ASN A 66 9.16 13.94 15.83
C ASN A 66 8.26 12.75 15.47
N LYS A 67 7.06 12.71 16.06
CA LYS A 67 6.10 11.61 15.92
C LYS A 67 5.21 11.70 14.67
N ALA A 68 5.44 12.69 13.82
CA ALA A 68 4.65 12.92 12.60
C ALA A 68 4.97 11.94 11.44
N GLY A 69 5.49 10.75 11.74
CA GLY A 69 5.81 9.74 10.75
C GLY A 69 6.78 10.24 9.67
N MET A 70 6.49 9.98 8.39
CA MET A 70 7.36 10.39 7.28
C MET A 70 7.54 11.90 7.17
N GLY A 71 6.52 12.69 7.55
CA GLY A 71 6.67 14.14 7.66
C GLY A 71 7.71 14.54 8.70
N GLY A 72 7.68 13.91 9.88
CA GLY A 72 8.67 14.14 10.92
C GLY A 72 10.09 13.76 10.50
N TYR A 73 10.28 12.71 9.67
CA TYR A 73 11.58 12.37 9.14
C TYR A 73 12.08 13.41 8.14
N ALA A 74 11.23 13.83 7.21
CA ALA A 74 11.55 14.83 6.20
C ALA A 74 11.95 16.17 6.83
N GLU A 75 11.40 16.53 8.00
CA GLU A 75 11.69 17.77 8.70
C GLU A 75 13.17 17.90 9.07
N TYR A 76 13.88 16.82 9.40
CA TYR A 76 15.31 16.84 9.74
C TYR A 76 16.20 17.44 8.65
N ALA A 77 15.87 17.21 7.39
CA ALA A 77 16.68 17.69 6.26
C ALA A 77 16.07 18.88 5.53
N PHE A 78 14.75 19.01 5.54
CA PHE A 78 14.01 19.94 4.68
C PHE A 78 13.14 20.92 5.48
N GLY A 79 13.18 20.86 6.82
CA GLY A 79 12.37 21.71 7.68
C GLY A 79 10.87 21.50 7.50
N LYS A 80 10.06 22.47 7.92
CA LYS A 80 8.59 22.41 7.87
C LYS A 80 8.04 22.20 6.47
N SER A 81 8.71 22.72 5.44
CA SER A 81 8.30 22.52 4.05
C SER A 81 8.42 21.05 3.62
N GLY A 82 9.50 20.37 4.03
CA GLY A 82 9.66 18.94 3.79
C GLY A 82 8.63 18.10 4.53
N SER A 83 8.34 18.44 5.79
CA SER A 83 7.28 17.80 6.58
C SER A 83 5.91 17.93 5.90
N PHE A 84 5.55 19.14 5.49
CA PHE A 84 4.31 19.39 4.74
C PHE A 84 4.24 18.56 3.46
N MET A 85 5.29 18.62 2.63
CA MET A 85 5.30 17.92 1.33
C MET A 85 5.20 16.42 1.48
N ALA A 86 5.88 15.83 2.47
CA ALA A 86 5.80 14.40 2.75
C ALA A 86 4.37 14.00 3.17
N ASN A 87 3.76 14.74 4.10
CA ASN A 87 2.40 14.47 4.57
C ASN A 87 1.35 14.72 3.47
N TYR A 88 1.47 15.80 2.73
CA TYR A 88 0.55 16.14 1.65
C TYR A 88 0.54 15.07 0.54
N THR A 89 1.71 14.72 0.02
CA THR A 89 1.80 13.71 -1.06
C THR A 89 1.40 12.33 -0.58
N TYR A 90 1.67 11.98 0.69
CA TYR A 90 1.18 10.76 1.32
C TYR A 90 -0.35 10.75 1.44
N CYS A 91 -0.95 11.84 1.88
CA CYS A 91 -2.41 11.98 1.91
C CYS A 91 -3.03 11.77 0.53
N VAL A 92 -2.48 12.41 -0.51
CA VAL A 92 -2.97 12.24 -1.89
C VAL A 92 -2.80 10.79 -2.35
N SER A 93 -1.66 10.16 -2.05
CA SER A 93 -1.45 8.75 -2.34
C SER A 93 -2.53 7.87 -1.71
N LEU A 94 -2.85 8.06 -0.44
CA LEU A 94 -3.88 7.28 0.27
C LEU A 94 -5.30 7.55 -0.27
N LEU A 95 -5.61 8.79 -0.69
CA LEU A 95 -6.89 9.08 -1.36
C LEU A 95 -7.08 8.19 -2.59
N ILE A 96 -6.05 8.12 -3.43
CA ILE A 96 -6.07 7.35 -4.68
C ILE A 96 -6.04 5.84 -4.39
N ALA A 97 -5.20 5.42 -3.45
CA ALA A 97 -5.03 4.03 -3.04
C ALA A 97 -6.35 3.41 -2.58
N ASN A 98 -7.11 4.11 -1.77
CA ASN A 98 -8.39 3.61 -1.25
C ASN A 98 -9.42 3.38 -2.35
N ILE A 99 -9.40 4.19 -3.42
CA ILE A 99 -10.27 3.95 -4.60
C ILE A 99 -9.83 2.65 -5.30
N ALA A 100 -8.52 2.42 -5.46
CA ALA A 100 -8.01 1.18 -6.06
C ALA A 100 -8.37 -0.06 -5.23
N ILE A 101 -8.34 0.05 -3.88
CA ILE A 101 -8.79 -1.03 -2.98
C ILE A 101 -10.28 -1.30 -3.16
N ALA A 102 -11.10 -0.26 -3.23
CA ALA A 102 -12.55 -0.40 -3.45
C ALA A 102 -12.86 -1.05 -4.80
N ILE A 103 -12.15 -0.68 -5.87
CA ILE A 103 -12.26 -1.32 -7.20
C ILE A 103 -11.92 -2.81 -7.12
N SER A 104 -10.92 -3.21 -6.35
CA SER A 104 -10.56 -4.61 -6.17
C SER A 104 -11.70 -5.39 -5.49
N ALA A 105 -12.32 -4.83 -4.45
CA ALA A 105 -13.48 -5.42 -3.80
C ALA A 105 -14.66 -5.61 -4.78
N VAL A 106 -14.94 -4.59 -5.59
CA VAL A 106 -16.00 -4.64 -6.63
C VAL A 106 -15.68 -5.70 -7.68
N GLY A 107 -14.43 -5.78 -8.16
CA GLY A 107 -14.00 -6.75 -9.17
C GLY A 107 -14.22 -8.20 -8.71
N TYR A 108 -13.80 -8.52 -7.48
CA TYR A 108 -14.07 -9.83 -6.89
C TYR A 108 -15.57 -10.06 -6.61
N GLY A 109 -16.31 -9.02 -6.23
CA GLY A 109 -17.76 -9.10 -6.05
C GLY A 109 -18.51 -9.41 -7.34
N ILE A 110 -18.15 -8.76 -8.44
CA ILE A 110 -18.70 -9.02 -9.79
C ILE A 110 -18.45 -10.47 -10.18
N ALA A 111 -17.19 -10.94 -10.01
CA ALA A 111 -16.84 -12.32 -10.34
C ALA A 111 -17.58 -13.35 -9.45
N LEU A 112 -17.71 -13.07 -8.16
CA LEU A 112 -18.44 -13.93 -7.20
C LEU A 112 -19.92 -14.08 -7.57
N LEU A 113 -20.57 -12.97 -7.95
CA LEU A 113 -21.99 -12.95 -8.30
C LEU A 113 -22.26 -13.41 -9.74
N GLY A 114 -21.21 -13.52 -10.58
CA GLY A 114 -21.34 -13.88 -11.99
C GLY A 114 -22.11 -12.84 -12.81
N ILE A 115 -22.06 -11.57 -12.41
CA ILE A 115 -22.73 -10.45 -13.08
C ILE A 115 -21.75 -9.66 -13.95
N GLN A 116 -22.29 -8.88 -14.88
CA GLN A 116 -21.51 -7.92 -15.66
C GLN A 116 -22.02 -6.52 -15.36
N LEU A 117 -21.12 -5.61 -15.03
CA LEU A 117 -21.43 -4.21 -14.81
C LEU A 117 -20.78 -3.35 -15.91
N SER A 118 -21.50 -2.35 -16.35
CA SER A 118 -20.93 -1.29 -17.19
C SER A 118 -19.86 -0.48 -16.42
N PRO A 119 -19.00 0.28 -17.10
CA PRO A 119 -18.01 1.13 -16.42
C PRO A 119 -18.64 2.12 -15.42
N VAL A 120 -19.81 2.65 -15.73
CA VAL A 120 -20.54 3.57 -14.83
C VAL A 120 -21.07 2.84 -13.61
N GLU A 121 -21.70 1.67 -13.77
CA GLU A 121 -22.19 0.85 -12.64
C GLU A 121 -21.05 0.38 -11.76
N THR A 122 -19.90 0.00 -12.34
CA THR A 122 -18.67 -0.33 -11.59
C THR A 122 -18.19 0.86 -10.76
N CYS A 123 -18.21 2.07 -11.32
CA CYS A 123 -17.86 3.29 -10.58
C CYS A 123 -18.83 3.57 -9.44
N VAL A 124 -20.15 3.45 -9.67
CA VAL A 124 -21.17 3.63 -8.62
C VAL A 124 -21.00 2.59 -7.51
N ALA A 125 -20.76 1.32 -7.85
CA ALA A 125 -20.48 0.27 -6.87
C ALA A 125 -19.22 0.59 -6.05
N THR A 126 -18.16 1.08 -6.70
CA THR A 126 -16.90 1.49 -6.03
C THR A 126 -17.15 2.63 -5.04
N ILE A 127 -17.91 3.65 -5.45
CA ILE A 127 -18.31 4.76 -4.58
C ILE A 127 -19.14 4.23 -3.40
N GLY A 128 -20.08 3.32 -3.65
CA GLY A 128 -20.89 2.68 -2.60
C GLY A 128 -20.03 1.99 -1.53
N VAL A 129 -19.02 1.22 -1.95
CA VAL A 129 -18.08 0.55 -1.04
C VAL A 129 -17.26 1.56 -0.23
N LEU A 130 -16.77 2.66 -0.85
CA LEU A 130 -16.06 3.74 -0.15
C LEU A 130 -16.94 4.38 0.93
N TRP A 131 -18.19 4.70 0.62
CA TRP A 131 -19.14 5.30 1.57
C TRP A 131 -19.50 4.35 2.71
N ILE A 132 -19.78 3.07 2.43
CA ILE A 132 -20.07 2.07 3.47
C ILE A 132 -18.90 1.95 4.45
N CYS A 133 -17.66 1.81 3.97
CA CYS A 133 -16.48 1.74 4.82
C CYS A 133 -16.26 3.03 5.62
N THR A 134 -16.54 4.19 5.03
CA THR A 134 -16.44 5.47 5.73
C THR A 134 -17.44 5.58 6.86
N VAL A 135 -18.70 5.22 6.64
CA VAL A 135 -19.77 5.28 7.66
C VAL A 135 -19.48 4.30 8.81
N LEU A 136 -18.98 3.12 8.51
CA LEU A 136 -18.59 2.14 9.55
C LEU A 136 -17.49 2.69 10.46
N ASN A 137 -16.58 3.50 9.92
CA ASN A 137 -15.50 4.13 10.68
C ASN A 137 -15.95 5.24 11.64
N PHE A 138 -17.18 5.73 11.54
CA PHE A 138 -17.70 6.75 12.49
C PHE A 138 -17.75 6.25 13.94
N LYS A 139 -17.75 4.92 14.13
CA LYS A 139 -17.71 4.28 15.45
C LYS A 139 -16.31 4.18 16.06
N GLY A 140 -15.30 4.73 15.40
CA GLY A 140 -13.95 4.86 15.93
C GLY A 140 -13.04 3.64 15.74
N ALA A 141 -11.84 3.74 16.29
CA ALA A 141 -10.73 2.81 16.08
C ALA A 141 -11.01 1.36 16.53
N SER A 142 -11.77 1.18 17.60
CA SER A 142 -12.02 -0.17 18.18
C SER A 142 -12.77 -1.08 17.21
N ILE A 143 -13.86 -0.58 16.61
CA ILE A 143 -14.69 -1.35 15.68
C ILE A 143 -13.95 -1.53 14.35
N THR A 144 -13.30 -0.47 13.87
CA THR A 144 -12.45 -0.52 12.69
C THR A 144 -11.39 -1.61 12.83
N GLY A 145 -10.65 -1.62 13.93
CA GLY A 145 -9.60 -2.60 14.19
C GLY A 145 -10.12 -4.04 14.27
N ALA A 146 -11.24 -4.27 14.96
CA ALA A 146 -11.84 -5.60 15.09
C ALA A 146 -12.28 -6.16 13.72
N LEU A 147 -13.02 -5.37 12.94
CA LEU A 147 -13.51 -5.78 11.62
C LEU A 147 -12.35 -6.01 10.64
N SER A 148 -11.36 -5.12 10.61
CA SER A 148 -10.19 -5.26 9.74
C SER A 148 -9.36 -6.48 10.09
N SER A 149 -9.17 -6.78 11.38
CA SER A 149 -8.40 -7.95 11.83
C SER A 149 -9.06 -9.27 11.42
N ILE A 150 -10.39 -9.37 11.54
CA ILE A 150 -11.15 -10.56 11.09
C ILE A 150 -11.05 -10.69 9.57
N SER A 151 -11.24 -9.60 8.85
CA SER A 151 -11.22 -9.57 7.39
C SER A 151 -9.85 -9.94 6.80
N ALA A 152 -8.76 -9.66 7.50
CA ALA A 152 -7.39 -10.00 7.07
C ALA A 152 -7.20 -11.53 6.86
N TRP A 153 -7.90 -12.36 7.60
CA TRP A 153 -7.87 -13.81 7.40
C TRP A 153 -8.42 -14.22 6.03
N GLY A 154 -9.26 -13.39 5.42
CA GLY A 154 -9.78 -13.60 4.07
C GLY A 154 -8.71 -13.64 2.99
N VAL A 155 -7.58 -12.96 3.17
CA VAL A 155 -6.43 -13.01 2.24
C VAL A 155 -5.36 -13.98 2.72
N ILE A 156 -5.11 -14.04 4.04
CA ILE A 156 -4.03 -14.87 4.60
C ILE A 156 -4.28 -16.34 4.33
N LEU A 157 -5.49 -16.85 4.57
CA LEU A 157 -5.79 -18.26 4.44
C LEU A 157 -5.63 -18.77 2.99
N PRO A 158 -6.28 -18.17 1.96
CA PRO A 158 -6.14 -18.65 0.59
C PRO A 158 -4.72 -18.48 0.04
N ILE A 159 -4.09 -17.33 0.30
CA ILE A 159 -2.75 -17.06 -0.22
C ILE A 159 -1.70 -17.89 0.50
N GLY A 160 -1.81 -18.06 1.81
CA GLY A 160 -0.97 -18.97 2.57
C GLY A 160 -1.11 -20.41 2.09
N PHE A 161 -2.35 -20.90 1.94
CA PHE A 161 -2.60 -22.23 1.37
C PHE A 161 -1.92 -22.38 0.00
N LEU A 162 -2.14 -21.43 -0.89
CA LEU A 162 -1.57 -21.49 -2.24
C LEU A 162 -0.03 -21.46 -2.22
N SER A 163 0.57 -20.62 -1.37
CA SER A 163 2.03 -20.50 -1.25
C SER A 163 2.72 -21.81 -0.83
N PHE A 164 2.10 -22.58 0.07
CA PHE A 164 2.70 -23.79 0.62
C PHE A 164 2.23 -25.08 -0.06
N PHE A 165 0.95 -25.19 -0.39
CA PHE A 165 0.36 -26.41 -0.94
C PHE A 165 0.08 -26.35 -2.44
N GLY A 166 -0.01 -25.17 -3.06
CA GLY A 166 -0.34 -24.99 -4.48
C GLY A 166 0.67 -25.64 -5.43
N TRP A 167 1.88 -25.90 -4.96
CA TRP A 167 2.93 -26.60 -5.71
C TRP A 167 2.55 -28.02 -6.14
N TYR A 168 1.57 -28.64 -5.47
CA TYR A 168 1.05 -29.95 -5.86
C TYR A 168 0.35 -29.93 -7.21
N TRP A 169 -0.28 -28.81 -7.59
CA TRP A 169 -0.97 -28.61 -8.87
C TRP A 169 -0.15 -27.80 -9.87
N PHE A 170 1.08 -27.47 -9.53
CA PHE A 170 1.95 -26.66 -10.36
C PHE A 170 2.41 -27.43 -11.61
N SER A 171 2.22 -26.86 -12.80
CA SER A 171 2.72 -27.38 -14.08
C SER A 171 3.98 -26.61 -14.50
N PRO A 172 5.16 -27.24 -14.51
CA PRO A 172 6.38 -26.62 -15.01
C PRO A 172 6.28 -26.22 -16.48
N GLU A 173 5.59 -27.04 -17.30
CA GLU A 173 5.38 -26.77 -18.71
C GLU A 173 4.56 -25.50 -18.94
N LEU A 174 3.44 -25.35 -18.22
CA LEU A 174 2.61 -24.16 -18.28
C LEU A 174 3.38 -22.90 -17.84
N TYR A 175 4.19 -23.03 -16.80
CA TYR A 175 5.01 -21.94 -16.27
C TYR A 175 6.08 -21.51 -17.29
N ILE A 176 6.81 -22.44 -17.91
CA ILE A 176 7.87 -22.16 -18.88
C ILE A 176 7.27 -21.57 -20.16
N ASN A 177 6.16 -22.12 -20.65
CA ASN A 177 5.47 -21.63 -21.86
C ASN A 177 4.95 -20.19 -21.66
N SER A 178 4.71 -19.78 -20.43
CA SER A 178 4.28 -18.43 -20.07
C SER A 178 5.44 -17.50 -19.71
N TRP A 179 6.70 -17.84 -20.02
CA TRP A 179 7.88 -17.09 -19.57
C TRP A 179 7.87 -15.63 -20.03
N ASN A 180 7.68 -15.37 -21.29
CA ASN A 180 7.51 -14.03 -21.88
C ASN A 180 6.61 -14.14 -23.10
N PRO A 181 5.30 -14.32 -22.91
CA PRO A 181 4.38 -14.69 -23.99
C PRO A 181 4.22 -13.59 -25.05
N HIS A 182 4.54 -12.36 -24.71
CA HIS A 182 4.42 -11.19 -25.60
C HIS A 182 5.77 -10.71 -26.14
N HIS A 183 6.87 -11.45 -25.93
CA HIS A 183 8.22 -11.10 -26.37
C HIS A 183 8.65 -9.66 -26.01
N ILE A 184 8.26 -9.20 -24.82
CA ILE A 184 8.59 -7.86 -24.33
C ILE A 184 10.11 -7.77 -24.06
N PRO A 185 10.80 -6.69 -24.47
CA PRO A 185 12.21 -6.49 -24.13
C PRO A 185 12.43 -6.59 -22.61
N THR A 186 13.54 -7.21 -22.21
CA THR A 186 13.84 -7.54 -20.79
C THR A 186 13.63 -6.36 -19.83
N PHE A 187 14.15 -5.19 -20.18
CA PHE A 187 14.04 -4.01 -19.33
C PHE A 187 12.60 -3.52 -19.20
N ASP A 188 11.84 -3.51 -20.30
CA ASP A 188 10.43 -3.09 -20.32
C ASP A 188 9.55 -4.10 -19.58
N ALA A 189 9.85 -5.39 -19.71
CA ALA A 189 9.15 -6.46 -18.99
C ALA A 189 9.31 -6.31 -17.47
N ILE A 190 10.53 -6.05 -16.99
CA ILE A 190 10.77 -5.78 -15.56
C ILE A 190 10.05 -4.49 -15.15
N SER A 191 10.27 -3.40 -15.86
CA SER A 191 9.74 -2.08 -15.51
C SER A 191 8.22 -2.06 -15.45
N SER A 192 7.52 -2.73 -16.37
CA SER A 192 6.05 -2.70 -16.45
C SER A 192 5.33 -3.27 -15.22
N SER A 193 6.01 -4.07 -14.41
CA SER A 193 5.44 -4.66 -13.19
C SER A 193 5.99 -4.07 -11.88
N ILE A 194 7.03 -3.23 -11.92
CA ILE A 194 7.65 -2.66 -10.72
C ILE A 194 6.68 -1.81 -9.89
N ALA A 195 5.87 -0.96 -10.52
CA ALA A 195 4.92 -0.13 -9.79
C ALA A 195 3.89 -0.99 -9.04
N MET A 196 3.40 -2.06 -9.68
CA MET A 196 2.43 -2.98 -9.06
C MET A 196 3.07 -3.83 -7.96
N THR A 197 4.29 -4.31 -8.15
CA THR A 197 4.98 -5.07 -7.09
C THR A 197 5.35 -4.18 -5.91
N LEU A 198 5.75 -2.91 -6.13
CA LEU A 198 5.94 -1.94 -5.04
C LEU A 198 4.62 -1.61 -4.33
N TRP A 199 3.51 -1.45 -5.08
CA TRP A 199 2.18 -1.26 -4.50
C TRP A 199 1.85 -2.31 -3.44
N ALA A 200 2.23 -3.57 -3.67
CA ALA A 200 1.99 -4.66 -2.72
C ALA A 200 2.78 -4.52 -1.40
N PHE A 201 3.84 -3.73 -1.37
CA PHE A 201 4.62 -3.45 -0.17
C PHE A 201 4.25 -2.13 0.52
N LEU A 202 3.34 -1.33 -0.03
CA LEU A 202 2.86 -0.14 0.66
C LEU A 202 2.19 -0.54 1.98
N GLY A 203 2.54 0.17 3.04
CA GLY A 203 2.18 -0.18 4.41
C GLY A 203 3.35 -0.68 5.25
N LEU A 204 4.54 -0.94 4.64
CA LEU A 204 5.76 -1.29 5.38
C LEU A 204 6.19 -0.18 6.37
N GLU A 205 5.86 1.08 6.06
CA GLU A 205 6.10 2.25 6.90
C GLU A 205 5.18 2.30 8.14
N SER A 206 4.06 1.59 8.13
CA SER A 206 3.07 1.60 9.21
C SER A 206 3.59 1.08 10.55
N ALA A 207 4.58 0.18 10.51
CA ALA A 207 5.22 -0.32 11.73
C ALA A 207 5.93 0.79 12.51
N CYS A 208 6.48 1.78 11.81
CA CYS A 208 7.21 2.88 12.44
C CYS A 208 6.28 3.83 13.19
N ALA A 209 5.05 3.97 12.72
CA ALA A 209 4.02 4.75 13.40
C ALA A 209 3.56 4.14 14.74
N ASN A 210 3.79 2.84 14.94
CA ASN A 210 3.44 2.12 16.16
C ASN A 210 4.62 1.90 17.13
N SER A 211 5.76 2.52 16.88
CA SER A 211 7.01 2.30 17.65
C SER A 211 6.87 2.56 19.14
N GLU A 212 6.06 3.53 19.55
CA GLU A 212 5.84 3.86 20.97
C GLU A 212 5.10 2.76 21.75
N SER A 213 4.32 1.96 21.05
CA SER A 213 3.53 0.86 21.63
C SER A 213 4.31 -0.45 21.72
N VAL A 214 5.64 -0.43 21.48
CA VAL A 214 6.49 -1.62 21.38
C VAL A 214 7.51 -1.65 22.53
N ASP A 215 7.79 -2.83 23.08
CA ASP A 215 8.90 -3.00 24.01
C ASP A 215 10.24 -2.86 23.31
N ASN A 216 11.20 -2.14 23.90
CA ASN A 216 12.53 -1.87 23.33
C ASN A 216 12.46 -1.53 21.84
N PRO A 217 11.80 -0.42 21.47
CA PRO A 217 11.49 -0.10 20.07
C PRO A 217 12.73 -0.03 19.19
N GLU A 218 13.87 0.46 19.72
CA GLU A 218 15.14 0.55 19.01
C GLU A 218 15.63 -0.80 18.46
N LYS A 219 15.33 -1.88 19.13
CA LYS A 219 15.74 -3.25 18.75
C LYS A 219 14.62 -4.01 18.06
N ASN A 220 13.39 -3.84 18.53
CA ASN A 220 12.26 -4.68 18.15
C ASN A 220 11.55 -4.19 16.90
N VAL A 221 11.46 -2.87 16.66
CA VAL A 221 10.84 -2.31 15.46
C VAL A 221 11.61 -2.72 14.19
N PRO A 222 12.94 -2.55 14.08
CA PRO A 222 13.67 -3.01 12.91
C PRO A 222 13.53 -4.50 12.63
N LYS A 223 13.56 -5.33 13.69
CA LYS A 223 13.37 -6.78 13.55
C LYS A 223 11.99 -7.11 12.99
N ALA A 224 10.95 -6.51 13.56
CA ALA A 224 9.58 -6.76 13.14
C ALA A 224 9.34 -6.34 11.69
N VAL A 225 9.80 -5.13 11.30
CA VAL A 225 9.67 -4.62 9.94
C VAL A 225 10.40 -5.51 8.94
N MET A 226 11.64 -5.90 9.26
CA MET A 226 12.43 -6.78 8.39
C MET A 226 11.80 -8.16 8.25
N CYS A 227 11.38 -8.79 9.36
CA CYS A 227 10.71 -10.10 9.33
C CYS A 227 9.40 -10.03 8.54
N ALA A 228 8.59 -8.97 8.73
CA ALA A 228 7.35 -8.77 7.99
C ALA A 228 7.63 -8.61 6.49
N THR A 229 8.53 -7.71 6.12
CA THR A 229 8.82 -7.40 4.71
C THR A 229 9.39 -8.63 3.98
N LEU A 230 10.34 -9.34 4.57
CA LEU A 230 10.91 -10.54 3.97
C LEU A 230 9.90 -11.69 3.92
N GLY A 231 9.12 -11.91 4.98
CA GLY A 231 8.08 -12.92 5.03
C GLY A 231 7.00 -12.69 3.97
N VAL A 232 6.54 -11.45 3.85
CA VAL A 232 5.57 -11.05 2.84
C VAL A 232 6.14 -11.18 1.42
N ALA A 233 7.42 -10.80 1.20
CA ALA A 233 8.08 -10.98 -0.09
C ALA A 233 8.09 -12.45 -0.52
N VAL A 234 8.43 -13.37 0.39
CA VAL A 234 8.40 -14.82 0.12
C VAL A 234 6.99 -15.28 -0.25
N ILE A 235 5.98 -14.90 0.53
CA ILE A 235 4.58 -15.27 0.26
C ILE A 235 4.11 -14.73 -1.09
N TYR A 236 4.44 -13.50 -1.44
CA TYR A 236 4.06 -12.89 -2.71
C TYR A 236 4.72 -13.59 -3.91
N ILE A 237 6.03 -13.85 -3.82
CA ILE A 237 6.75 -14.58 -4.85
C ILE A 237 6.16 -15.98 -5.02
N LEU A 238 5.98 -16.73 -3.93
CA LEU A 238 5.47 -18.09 -4.00
C LEU A 238 4.05 -18.11 -4.57
N SER A 239 3.12 -17.36 -4.02
CA SER A 239 1.70 -17.40 -4.41
C SER A 239 1.47 -16.98 -5.85
N THR A 240 2.14 -15.91 -6.32
CA THR A 240 1.94 -15.40 -7.68
C THR A 240 2.57 -16.31 -8.73
N ASN A 241 3.74 -16.90 -8.45
CA ASN A 241 4.37 -17.85 -9.37
C ASN A 241 3.63 -19.20 -9.41
N VAL A 242 3.14 -19.68 -8.27
CA VAL A 242 2.30 -20.88 -8.22
C VAL A 242 0.99 -20.64 -9.01
N ALA A 243 0.35 -19.49 -8.85
CA ALA A 243 -0.84 -19.14 -9.63
C ALA A 243 -0.58 -19.20 -11.15
N ALA A 244 0.59 -18.69 -11.60
CA ALA A 244 1.00 -18.72 -13.01
C ALA A 244 1.35 -20.12 -13.52
N GLY A 245 1.69 -21.06 -12.64
CA GLY A 245 1.91 -22.47 -12.99
C GLY A 245 0.65 -23.34 -12.92
N ILE A 246 -0.48 -22.81 -12.46
CA ILE A 246 -1.75 -23.53 -12.35
C ILE A 246 -2.74 -23.08 -13.41
N VAL A 247 -2.80 -21.78 -13.70
CA VAL A 247 -3.78 -21.19 -14.61
C VAL A 247 -3.08 -20.68 -15.86
N ASN A 248 -3.72 -20.92 -17.00
CA ASN A 248 -3.24 -20.43 -18.29
C ASN A 248 -3.09 -18.89 -18.27
N ASN A 249 -2.01 -18.39 -18.88
CA ASN A 249 -1.70 -16.96 -18.91
C ASN A 249 -2.83 -16.11 -19.48
N ASP A 250 -3.46 -16.52 -20.60
CA ASP A 250 -4.56 -15.79 -21.24
C ASP A 250 -5.79 -15.66 -20.34
N ALA A 251 -6.04 -16.64 -19.49
CA ALA A 251 -7.12 -16.61 -18.52
C ALA A 251 -6.77 -15.69 -17.34
N LEU A 252 -5.52 -15.73 -16.85
CA LEU A 252 -5.06 -14.83 -15.79
C LEU A 252 -5.10 -13.36 -16.20
N VAL A 253 -4.63 -13.02 -17.39
CA VAL A 253 -4.60 -11.64 -17.92
C VAL A 253 -6.00 -11.02 -17.95
N LYS A 254 -7.04 -11.81 -18.22
CA LYS A 254 -8.43 -11.35 -18.33
C LYS A 254 -9.20 -11.39 -16.99
N SER A 255 -8.63 -12.02 -15.97
CA SER A 255 -9.34 -12.26 -14.71
C SER A 255 -9.45 -10.98 -13.86
N THR A 256 -10.64 -10.69 -13.36
CA THR A 256 -10.88 -9.69 -12.31
C THR A 256 -10.81 -10.30 -10.90
N ALA A 257 -10.68 -11.63 -10.80
CA ALA A 257 -10.60 -12.36 -9.54
C ALA A 257 -9.59 -13.52 -9.64
N PRO A 258 -8.28 -13.23 -9.84
CA PRO A 258 -7.28 -14.23 -10.20
C PRO A 258 -7.14 -15.36 -9.18
N PHE A 259 -7.14 -15.11 -7.89
CA PHE A 259 -7.07 -16.18 -6.89
C PHE A 259 -8.34 -17.02 -6.86
N GLY A 260 -9.52 -16.45 -7.05
CA GLY A 260 -10.75 -17.22 -7.21
C GLY A 260 -10.69 -18.16 -8.42
N LEU A 261 -10.12 -17.69 -9.53
CA LEU A 261 -9.89 -18.49 -10.73
C LEU A 261 -8.91 -19.64 -10.45
N VAL A 262 -7.80 -19.39 -9.74
CA VAL A 262 -6.83 -20.43 -9.36
C VAL A 262 -7.50 -21.53 -8.55
N PHE A 263 -8.27 -21.17 -7.52
CA PHE A 263 -8.96 -22.15 -6.68
C PHE A 263 -10.08 -22.90 -7.42
N SER A 264 -10.77 -22.25 -8.36
CA SER A 264 -11.71 -22.93 -9.26
C SER A 264 -11.02 -23.95 -10.16
N THR A 265 -9.77 -23.69 -10.56
CA THR A 265 -8.97 -24.60 -11.40
C THR A 265 -8.44 -25.79 -10.58
N ILE A 266 -8.04 -25.56 -9.33
CA ILE A 266 -7.49 -26.61 -8.43
C ILE A 266 -8.58 -27.58 -7.97
N PHE A 267 -9.73 -27.05 -7.57
CA PHE A 267 -10.81 -27.81 -6.93
C PHE A 267 -12.07 -27.80 -7.80
N ASP A 268 -12.90 -26.78 -7.61
CA ASP A 268 -14.16 -26.58 -8.35
C ASP A 268 -14.61 -25.11 -8.29
N GLY A 269 -15.72 -24.82 -8.97
CA GLY A 269 -16.32 -23.49 -8.97
C GLY A 269 -16.80 -23.03 -7.57
N THR A 270 -17.14 -23.94 -6.67
CA THR A 270 -17.57 -23.62 -5.29
C THR A 270 -16.41 -23.11 -4.47
N ALA A 271 -15.27 -23.80 -4.52
CA ALA A 271 -14.04 -23.37 -3.85
C ALA A 271 -13.59 -21.99 -4.36
N GLY A 272 -13.64 -21.76 -5.67
CA GLY A 272 -13.38 -20.46 -6.26
C GLY A 272 -14.29 -19.36 -5.71
N LYS A 273 -15.59 -19.60 -5.61
CA LYS A 273 -16.56 -18.65 -5.04
C LYS A 273 -16.28 -18.35 -3.57
N ILE A 274 -15.93 -19.37 -2.77
CA ILE A 274 -15.55 -19.17 -1.36
C ILE A 274 -14.35 -18.23 -1.28
N VAL A 275 -13.32 -18.48 -2.07
CA VAL A 275 -12.10 -17.62 -2.10
C VAL A 275 -12.46 -16.21 -2.58
N MET A 276 -13.29 -16.05 -3.60
CA MET A 276 -13.74 -14.73 -4.05
C MET A 276 -14.47 -13.98 -2.93
N ALA A 277 -15.37 -14.64 -2.18
CA ALA A 277 -16.05 -14.03 -1.03
C ALA A 277 -15.06 -13.61 0.07
N MET A 278 -14.08 -14.47 0.38
CA MET A 278 -13.01 -14.15 1.33
C MET A 278 -12.18 -12.93 0.87
N MET A 279 -11.87 -12.82 -0.41
CA MET A 279 -11.15 -11.67 -0.97
C MET A 279 -11.98 -10.38 -0.93
N VAL A 280 -13.28 -10.42 -1.19
CA VAL A 280 -14.19 -9.26 -1.03
C VAL A 280 -14.17 -8.78 0.42
N LEU A 281 -14.29 -9.69 1.38
CA LEU A 281 -14.22 -9.34 2.81
C LEU A 281 -12.87 -8.74 3.18
N SER A 282 -11.78 -9.33 2.68
CA SER A 282 -10.43 -8.84 2.95
C SER A 282 -10.18 -7.45 2.36
N CYS A 283 -10.57 -7.20 1.11
CA CYS A 283 -10.49 -5.87 0.49
C CYS A 283 -11.30 -4.83 1.29
N SER A 284 -12.53 -5.20 1.70
CA SER A 284 -13.39 -4.30 2.45
C SER A 284 -12.81 -3.98 3.84
N GLY A 285 -12.24 -4.97 4.52
CA GLY A 285 -11.56 -4.76 5.81
C GLY A 285 -10.27 -3.94 5.69
N SER A 286 -9.49 -4.18 4.63
CA SER A 286 -8.32 -3.36 4.31
C SER A 286 -8.72 -1.91 4.01
N LEU A 287 -9.75 -1.70 3.19
CA LEU A 287 -10.29 -0.38 2.91
C LEU A 287 -10.79 0.33 4.18
N LEU A 288 -11.49 -0.40 5.05
CA LEU A 288 -11.96 0.14 6.32
C LEU A 288 -10.80 0.67 7.17
N SER A 289 -9.72 -0.10 7.29
CA SER A 289 -8.50 0.29 8.01
C SER A 289 -7.81 1.50 7.37
N TRP A 290 -7.60 1.47 6.06
CA TRP A 290 -6.92 2.55 5.36
C TRP A 290 -7.75 3.83 5.28
N GLN A 291 -9.08 3.73 5.23
CA GLN A 291 -9.98 4.88 5.28
C GLN A 291 -9.95 5.56 6.65
N PHE A 292 -9.77 4.79 7.72
CA PHE A 292 -9.53 5.35 9.06
C PHE A 292 -8.14 5.97 9.16
N THR A 293 -7.12 5.28 8.63
CA THR A 293 -5.72 5.76 8.64
C THR A 293 -5.57 7.10 7.93
N ILE A 294 -6.14 7.25 6.73
CA ILE A 294 -6.04 8.52 6.00
C ILE A 294 -6.68 9.67 6.77
N ALA A 295 -7.82 9.44 7.42
CA ALA A 295 -8.48 10.45 8.22
C ALA A 295 -7.61 10.89 9.43
N ARG A 296 -6.87 9.96 10.02
CA ARG A 296 -5.90 10.24 11.08
C ARG A 296 -4.68 11.02 10.58
N VAL A 297 -4.17 10.71 9.38
CA VAL A 297 -3.05 11.46 8.77
C VAL A 297 -3.47 12.90 8.47
N PHE A 298 -4.68 13.11 7.92
CA PHE A 298 -5.23 14.45 7.71
C PHE A 298 -5.40 15.21 9.04
N LYS A 299 -5.90 14.52 10.07
CA LYS A 299 -6.04 15.10 11.42
C LYS A 299 -4.69 15.54 11.97
N ALA A 300 -3.70 14.65 11.97
CA ALA A 300 -2.36 14.96 12.48
C ALA A 300 -1.74 16.17 11.74
N SER A 301 -1.86 16.22 10.43
CA SER A 301 -1.39 17.36 9.63
C SER A 301 -2.16 18.65 9.91
N ALA A 302 -3.44 18.57 10.30
CA ALA A 302 -4.22 19.73 10.70
C ALA A 302 -3.87 20.19 12.13
N ASP A 303 -3.57 19.27 13.04
CA ASP A 303 -3.10 19.58 14.39
C ASP A 303 -1.74 20.29 14.34
N ASP A 304 -0.87 19.93 13.38
CA ASP A 304 0.40 20.61 13.11
C ASP A 304 0.24 21.95 12.36
N GLY A 305 -0.98 22.36 12.04
CA GLY A 305 -1.29 23.61 11.35
C GLY A 305 -1.12 23.58 9.83
N TYR A 306 -0.79 22.43 9.24
CA TYR A 306 -0.60 22.29 7.77
C TYR A 306 -1.90 22.24 7.00
N PHE A 307 -2.95 21.62 7.58
CA PHE A 307 -4.24 21.47 6.93
C PHE A 307 -5.34 22.28 7.65
N PRO A 308 -6.50 22.50 7.03
CA PRO A 308 -7.60 23.22 7.65
C PRO A 308 -8.04 22.56 8.95
N HIS A 309 -8.32 23.37 9.98
CA HIS A 309 -8.72 22.93 11.32
C HIS A 309 -9.97 22.03 11.36
N TRP A 310 -10.75 21.97 10.29
CA TRP A 310 -11.91 21.06 10.20
C TRP A 310 -11.52 19.60 10.32
N PHE A 311 -10.31 19.23 9.86
CA PHE A 311 -9.79 17.87 9.96
C PHE A 311 -9.39 17.48 11.39
N SER A 312 -9.11 18.45 12.28
CA SER A 312 -8.77 18.19 13.69
C SER A 312 -9.97 17.81 14.55
N LYS A 313 -11.21 18.06 14.08
CA LYS A 313 -12.43 17.80 14.85
C LYS A 313 -12.68 16.31 14.98
N VAL A 314 -12.84 15.83 16.22
CA VAL A 314 -13.17 14.43 16.53
C VAL A 314 -14.47 14.32 17.31
N THR A 315 -15.11 13.17 17.24
CA THR A 315 -16.28 12.79 18.05
C THR A 315 -15.85 12.27 19.42
N LYS A 316 -16.83 11.90 20.27
CA LYS A 316 -16.58 11.28 21.58
C LYS A 316 -15.79 9.95 21.46
N ASP A 317 -15.92 9.25 20.33
CA ASP A 317 -15.22 8.00 20.03
C ASP A 317 -13.86 8.23 19.34
N ASP A 318 -13.30 9.44 19.43
CA ASP A 318 -12.05 9.87 18.80
C ASP A 318 -12.03 9.62 17.28
N ALA A 319 -13.17 9.69 16.61
CA ALA A 319 -13.30 9.56 15.17
C ALA A 319 -13.36 10.94 14.50
N PRO A 320 -12.49 11.24 13.50
CA PRO A 320 -12.51 12.51 12.76
C PRO A 320 -13.57 12.50 11.65
N VAL A 321 -14.85 12.41 12.04
CA VAL A 321 -16.00 12.22 11.12
C VAL A 321 -16.10 13.32 10.07
N VAL A 322 -15.86 14.57 10.42
CA VAL A 322 -15.89 15.69 9.46
C VAL A 322 -14.81 15.49 8.40
N GLY A 323 -13.59 15.13 8.83
CA GLY A 323 -12.50 14.80 7.93
C GLY A 323 -12.83 13.60 7.02
N MET A 324 -13.40 12.54 7.59
CA MET A 324 -13.83 11.35 6.84
C MET A 324 -14.85 11.67 5.74
N LEU A 325 -15.82 12.52 6.03
CA LEU A 325 -16.82 12.95 5.05
C LEU A 325 -16.20 13.76 3.92
N ILE A 326 -15.30 14.70 4.23
CA ILE A 326 -14.60 15.48 3.21
C ILE A 326 -13.75 14.56 2.33
N ILE A 327 -13.02 13.63 2.94
CA ILE A 327 -12.17 12.66 2.25
C ILE A 327 -12.98 11.80 1.28
N VAL A 328 -14.11 11.21 1.72
CA VAL A 328 -14.92 10.35 0.85
C VAL A 328 -15.61 11.14 -0.28
N CYS A 329 -15.96 12.41 -0.05
CA CYS A 329 -16.45 13.30 -1.12
C CYS A 329 -15.35 13.54 -2.18
N ILE A 330 -14.12 13.81 -1.77
CA ILE A 330 -12.98 13.96 -2.69
C ILE A 330 -12.76 12.65 -3.45
N GLN A 331 -12.75 11.50 -2.77
CA GLN A 331 -12.61 10.18 -3.39
C GLN A 331 -13.74 9.90 -4.38
N THR A 332 -14.97 10.31 -4.08
CA THR A 332 -16.12 10.19 -5.00
C THR A 332 -15.87 10.95 -6.29
N LEU A 333 -15.42 12.21 -6.21
CA LEU A 333 -15.08 13.01 -7.39
C LEU A 333 -13.93 12.38 -8.19
N MET A 334 -12.89 11.92 -7.52
CA MET A 334 -11.76 11.25 -8.17
C MET A 334 -12.18 9.93 -8.85
N ALA A 335 -13.05 9.15 -8.23
CA ALA A 335 -13.58 7.91 -8.81
C ALA A 335 -14.37 8.20 -10.10
N LEU A 336 -15.19 9.25 -10.11
CA LEU A 336 -15.92 9.69 -11.30
C LEU A 336 -14.98 10.15 -12.43
N MET A 337 -13.89 10.83 -12.11
CA MET A 337 -12.90 11.30 -13.08
C MET A 337 -12.06 10.16 -13.68
N THR A 338 -11.99 9.00 -13.04
CA THR A 338 -11.16 7.88 -13.46
C THR A 338 -11.94 6.75 -14.12
N ILE A 339 -13.21 6.95 -14.47
CA ILE A 339 -14.03 5.96 -15.20
C ILE A 339 -13.30 5.51 -16.46
N SER A 340 -13.13 4.22 -16.61
CA SER A 340 -12.39 3.59 -17.71
C SER A 340 -13.18 2.44 -18.32
N PRO A 341 -12.97 2.12 -19.61
CA PRO A 341 -13.65 1.03 -20.28
C PRO A 341 -13.48 -0.34 -19.63
N SER A 342 -12.41 -0.53 -18.85
CA SER A 342 -12.19 -1.79 -18.11
C SER A 342 -11.78 -1.51 -16.67
N LEU A 343 -12.31 -2.32 -15.75
CA LEU A 343 -11.98 -2.30 -14.32
C LEU A 343 -10.47 -2.43 -14.09
N TYR A 344 -9.82 -3.32 -14.83
CA TYR A 344 -8.37 -3.50 -14.74
C TYR A 344 -7.60 -2.23 -15.12
N LYS A 345 -7.98 -1.56 -16.23
CA LYS A 345 -7.30 -0.34 -16.67
C LYS A 345 -7.46 0.78 -15.65
N GLN A 346 -8.66 0.93 -15.08
CA GLN A 346 -8.93 1.90 -14.02
C GLN A 346 -8.07 1.61 -12.78
N PHE A 347 -8.06 0.36 -12.31
CA PHE A 347 -7.23 -0.07 -11.19
C PHE A 347 -5.74 0.23 -11.42
N ASN A 348 -5.20 -0.16 -12.59
CA ASN A 348 -3.79 0.05 -12.90
C ASN A 348 -3.40 1.53 -12.96
N THR A 349 -4.27 2.39 -13.50
CA THR A 349 -4.03 3.84 -13.54
C THR A 349 -3.96 4.42 -12.12
N LEU A 350 -4.90 4.03 -11.26
CA LEU A 350 -4.93 4.48 -9.86
C LEU A 350 -3.71 3.98 -9.08
N VAL A 351 -3.32 2.72 -9.25
CA VAL A 351 -2.14 2.17 -8.57
C VAL A 351 -0.87 2.90 -9.00
N ASN A 352 -0.65 3.10 -10.29
CA ASN A 352 0.53 3.82 -10.76
C ASN A 352 0.59 5.24 -10.19
N LEU A 353 -0.53 5.95 -10.17
CA LEU A 353 -0.60 7.32 -9.63
C LEU A 353 -0.41 7.35 -8.10
N ALA A 354 -0.99 6.38 -7.38
CA ALA A 354 -0.79 6.23 -5.94
C ALA A 354 0.68 5.94 -5.61
N VAL A 355 1.34 5.07 -6.36
CA VAL A 355 2.77 4.78 -6.21
C VAL A 355 3.61 6.03 -6.42
N VAL A 356 3.39 6.78 -7.51
CA VAL A 356 4.15 8.01 -7.82
C VAL A 356 4.02 9.03 -6.69
N THR A 357 2.81 9.27 -6.20
CA THR A 357 2.59 10.22 -5.10
C THR A 357 3.16 9.73 -3.76
N ASN A 358 3.22 8.41 -3.54
CA ASN A 358 3.82 7.82 -2.35
C ASN A 358 5.35 7.77 -2.38
N ILE A 359 5.95 7.77 -3.56
CA ILE A 359 7.41 7.79 -3.70
C ILE A 359 8.01 9.09 -3.16
N MET A 360 7.30 10.20 -3.24
CA MET A 360 7.80 11.50 -2.75
C MET A 360 8.19 11.46 -1.26
N PRO A 361 7.31 11.06 -0.32
CA PRO A 361 7.70 10.94 1.09
C PRO A 361 8.78 9.88 1.31
N TYR A 362 8.85 8.85 0.49
CA TYR A 362 9.91 7.84 0.57
C TYR A 362 11.27 8.44 0.25
N ILE A 363 11.40 9.16 -0.87
CA ILE A 363 12.65 9.84 -1.26
C ILE A 363 13.07 10.85 -0.21
N LEU A 364 12.13 11.69 0.29
CA LEU A 364 12.42 12.66 1.34
C LEU A 364 12.93 11.98 2.62
N SER A 365 12.34 10.84 3.02
CA SER A 365 12.78 10.08 4.19
C SER A 365 14.16 9.45 3.98
N MET A 366 14.43 8.89 2.79
CA MET A 366 15.74 8.33 2.44
C MET A 366 16.82 9.41 2.47
N ALA A 367 16.53 10.61 1.99
CA ALA A 367 17.46 11.74 2.05
C ALA A 367 17.64 12.23 3.50
N ALA A 368 16.56 12.35 4.27
CA ALA A 368 16.59 12.85 5.64
C ALA A 368 17.45 11.98 6.57
N VAL A 369 17.50 10.68 6.38
CA VAL A 369 18.29 9.77 7.23
C VAL A 369 19.78 10.10 7.26
N PHE A 370 20.32 10.70 6.19
CA PHE A 370 21.70 11.15 6.16
C PHE A 370 21.99 12.26 7.17
N VAL A 371 20.99 13.11 7.43
CA VAL A 371 21.05 14.16 8.45
C VAL A 371 20.75 13.56 9.82
N MET A 372 19.72 12.71 9.94
CA MET A 372 19.31 12.09 11.20
C MET A 372 20.44 11.32 11.88
N VAL A 373 21.20 10.51 11.13
CA VAL A 373 22.35 9.74 11.69
C VAL A 373 23.46 10.64 12.23
N LYS A 374 23.58 11.88 11.73
CA LYS A 374 24.51 12.89 12.24
C LYS A 374 23.98 13.55 13.51
N VAL A 375 22.73 14.01 13.47
CA VAL A 375 22.07 14.73 14.59
C VAL A 375 21.95 13.85 15.82
N GLU A 376 21.59 12.57 15.61
CA GLU A 376 21.41 11.61 16.71
C GLU A 376 22.73 10.86 17.07
N HIS A 377 23.87 11.32 16.59
CA HIS A 377 25.21 10.79 16.92
C HIS A 377 25.34 9.27 16.78
N VAL A 378 24.76 8.70 15.73
CA VAL A 378 24.81 7.24 15.47
C VAL A 378 26.26 6.79 15.24
N ASN A 379 26.63 5.64 15.85
CA ASN A 379 27.94 5.04 15.67
C ASN A 379 28.33 4.94 14.17
N PRO A 380 29.55 5.36 13.76
CA PRO A 380 29.97 5.42 12.35
C PRO A 380 29.75 4.14 11.55
N SER A 381 29.98 2.96 12.15
CA SER A 381 29.78 1.67 11.48
C SER A 381 28.29 1.42 11.17
N HIS A 382 27.41 1.68 12.12
CA HIS A 382 25.95 1.55 11.93
C HIS A 382 25.43 2.64 10.97
N ALA A 383 25.92 3.87 11.07
CA ALA A 383 25.56 4.96 10.17
C ALA A 383 25.90 4.63 8.71
N LYS A 384 27.04 3.95 8.45
CA LYS A 384 27.43 3.51 7.10
C LYS A 384 26.41 2.53 6.51
N VAL A 385 25.95 1.55 7.29
CA VAL A 385 24.94 0.57 6.85
C VAL A 385 23.61 1.27 6.57
N ILE A 386 23.15 2.14 7.47
CA ILE A 386 21.89 2.89 7.31
C ILE A 386 21.93 3.73 6.03
N LYS A 387 23.01 4.46 5.79
CA LYS A 387 23.19 5.29 4.58
C LYS A 387 23.23 4.45 3.30
N CYS A 388 23.90 3.29 3.34
CA CYS A 388 23.94 2.37 2.20
C CYS A 388 22.52 1.85 1.85
N MET A 389 21.76 1.42 2.85
CA MET A 389 20.38 0.96 2.65
C MET A 389 19.48 2.10 2.17
N ALA A 390 19.62 3.31 2.73
CA ALA A 390 18.89 4.48 2.25
C ALA A 390 19.20 4.82 0.79
N PHE A 391 20.47 4.69 0.37
CA PHE A 391 20.86 4.90 -1.01
C PHE A 391 20.25 3.88 -1.96
N ILE A 392 20.28 2.59 -1.59
CA ILE A 392 19.62 1.51 -2.36
C ILE A 392 18.12 1.78 -2.44
N GLY A 393 17.47 2.13 -1.32
CA GLY A 393 16.04 2.47 -1.28
C GLY A 393 15.68 3.68 -2.14
N ALA A 394 16.54 4.70 -2.18
CA ALA A 394 16.37 5.87 -3.03
C ALA A 394 16.48 5.49 -4.53
N ILE A 395 17.50 4.73 -4.93
CA ILE A 395 17.65 4.24 -6.32
C ILE A 395 16.41 3.44 -6.73
N TYR A 396 15.95 2.52 -5.87
CA TYR A 396 14.75 1.75 -6.13
C TYR A 396 13.51 2.63 -6.26
N SER A 397 13.36 3.66 -5.42
CA SER A 397 12.26 4.61 -5.50
C SER A 397 12.26 5.40 -6.81
N PHE A 398 13.43 5.86 -7.29
CA PHE A 398 13.56 6.50 -8.60
C PHE A 398 13.25 5.53 -9.75
N TYR A 399 13.68 4.28 -9.64
CA TYR A 399 13.34 3.26 -10.64
C TYR A 399 11.84 2.99 -10.67
N ALA A 400 11.18 2.88 -9.51
CA ALA A 400 9.73 2.70 -9.42
C ALA A 400 8.97 3.92 -9.97
N LEU A 401 9.49 5.14 -9.77
CA LEU A 401 8.95 6.35 -10.36
C LEU A 401 8.96 6.28 -11.89
N TYR A 402 10.11 5.94 -12.48
CA TYR A 402 10.25 5.74 -13.92
C TYR A 402 9.30 4.64 -14.43
N ALA A 403 9.24 3.51 -13.74
CA ALA A 403 8.45 2.34 -14.09
C ALA A 403 6.93 2.57 -14.00
N SER A 404 6.48 3.60 -13.28
CA SER A 404 5.06 3.96 -13.19
C SER A 404 4.51 4.57 -14.49
N GLY A 405 5.38 4.95 -15.41
CA GLY A 405 5.05 5.44 -16.74
C GLY A 405 4.79 6.96 -16.81
N PHE A 406 4.92 7.49 -18.02
CA PHE A 406 4.91 8.93 -18.27
C PHE A 406 3.65 9.65 -17.78
N SER A 407 2.47 9.08 -17.99
CA SER A 407 1.20 9.69 -17.55
C SER A 407 1.12 9.81 -16.03
N ALA A 408 1.48 8.75 -15.29
CA ALA A 408 1.46 8.79 -13.83
C ALA A 408 2.51 9.77 -13.28
N MET A 409 3.70 9.82 -13.89
CA MET A 409 4.75 10.80 -13.53
C MET A 409 4.26 12.25 -13.77
N THR A 410 3.60 12.51 -14.88
CA THR A 410 3.07 13.86 -15.21
C THR A 410 2.04 14.29 -14.17
N TYR A 411 1.03 13.47 -13.90
CA TYR A 411 0.01 13.79 -12.89
C TYR A 411 0.60 13.87 -11.47
N GLY A 412 1.53 12.99 -11.11
CA GLY A 412 2.23 13.04 -9.83
C GLY A 412 3.08 14.31 -9.68
N SER A 413 3.70 14.78 -10.76
CA SER A 413 4.42 16.05 -10.77
C SER A 413 3.48 17.24 -10.55
N LEU A 414 2.32 17.27 -11.21
CA LEU A 414 1.31 18.31 -10.98
C LEU A 414 0.84 18.31 -9.51
N VAL A 415 0.59 17.15 -8.93
CA VAL A 415 0.26 17.04 -7.50
C VAL A 415 1.37 17.61 -6.63
N THR A 416 2.63 17.28 -6.91
CA THR A 416 3.79 17.76 -6.15
C THR A 416 3.93 19.28 -6.25
N PHE A 417 3.84 19.85 -7.45
CA PHE A 417 3.91 21.31 -7.63
C PHE A 417 2.71 22.04 -7.01
N ALA A 418 1.51 21.47 -7.08
CA ALA A 418 0.35 22.00 -6.36
C ALA A 418 0.60 22.01 -4.84
N GLY A 419 1.26 20.99 -4.30
CA GLY A 419 1.66 20.93 -2.89
C GLY A 419 2.55 22.10 -2.47
N TRP A 420 3.55 22.48 -3.28
CA TRP A 420 4.38 23.65 -3.00
C TRP A 420 3.58 24.94 -2.97
N THR A 421 2.60 25.09 -3.88
CA THR A 421 1.70 26.24 -3.88
C THR A 421 0.82 26.26 -2.63
N LEU A 422 0.27 25.10 -2.25
CA LEU A 422 -0.54 24.97 -1.03
C LEU A 422 0.27 25.22 0.25
N TYR A 423 1.56 24.85 0.25
CA TYR A 423 2.44 25.13 1.37
C TYR A 423 2.58 26.63 1.64
N ALA A 424 2.61 27.48 0.61
CA ALA A 424 2.67 28.94 0.79
C ALA A 424 1.51 29.47 1.65
N PHE A 425 0.29 28.94 1.41
CA PHE A 425 -0.88 29.31 2.23
C PHE A 425 -0.80 28.77 3.66
N ALA A 426 -0.27 27.56 3.85
CA ALA A 426 -0.03 26.99 5.17
C ALA A 426 1.03 27.81 5.94
N ALA A 427 2.14 28.15 5.27
CA ALA A 427 3.23 28.92 5.86
C ALA A 427 2.77 30.33 6.31
N GLU A 428 1.90 31.01 5.53
CA GLU A 428 1.34 32.29 5.92
C GLU A 428 0.57 32.23 7.24
N ARG A 429 -0.16 31.13 7.46
CA ARG A 429 -0.91 30.92 8.72
C ARG A 429 0.02 30.70 9.91
N MET A 430 1.13 29.95 9.70
CA MET A 430 2.11 29.68 10.76
C MET A 430 2.90 30.92 11.19
N VAL A 431 3.07 31.91 10.30
CA VAL A 431 3.75 33.17 10.64
C VAL A 431 2.82 34.09 11.44
N LYS A 432 1.50 33.96 11.27
CA LYS A 432 0.48 34.77 11.98
C LYS A 432 0.07 34.17 13.34
N ALA A 433 0.44 32.95 13.65
CA ALA A 433 0.18 32.25 14.91
C ALA A 433 1.40 32.29 15.83
#